data_4ca1cf865d41b52e1a22f1e40c2c8a58
#
_entry.id   4ca1cf865d41b52e1a22f1e40c2c8a58
#
_cell.length_a   1.000
_cell.length_b   1.000
_cell.length_c   1.000
_cell.angle_alpha   90.00
_cell.angle_beta   90.00
_cell.angle_gamma   90.00
#
_symmetry.space_group_name_H-M   'P 1'
#
loop_
_entity.id
_entity.type
_entity.pdbx_description
1 polymer ?
#
loop_
_entity_poly.entity_id
_entity_poly.type
_entity_poly.pdbx_seq_one_letter_code
_entity_poly.pdbx_strand_id
1 'polypeptide(L)'
;MYVFLPIIFILPFGIFAEFTPHFRKFLHDSYGLAITDQLERTDLGLDASFGGKNSDSEVTRNQAVILVHGITNKITRFAGAANYLKSKGYQNSEVYGTTWGDAGRTPVGLVDMKCSYVKQLRAMIIAVRQYTGTQVDVIAYSMGAPLARKAILGGQCVDTREILGPPLTELIDTFLSVAGANYGSALCIVPVPVGTCNRRTGLHCDSSFLQDINNQQKYEGSNVFSIFSTADEKIGFRSCGRPISPIRGGTGYVKKDGLNHDQLMDSTLPLQRNFITWHSPRIPKHFV
;
A
#
# COMPACT_ATOMS: atom_id res chain seq x y z
N MET A 1 -31.26 14.12 -48.14
CA MET A 1 -30.22 14.82 -47.31
C MET A 1 -30.02 14.04 -46.04
N TYR A 2 -29.08 13.12 -46.01
CA TYR A 2 -28.82 12.25 -44.85
C TYR A 2 -27.81 12.99 -43.95
N VAL A 3 -28.25 13.32 -42.73
CA VAL A 3 -27.39 13.91 -41.72
C VAL A 3 -26.63 12.76 -41.04
N PHE A 4 -25.33 12.65 -41.30
CA PHE A 4 -24.45 11.76 -40.50
C PHE A 4 -24.14 12.45 -39.17
N LEU A 5 -24.70 11.92 -38.09
CA LEU A 5 -24.25 12.23 -36.74
C LEU A 5 -22.94 11.48 -36.47
N PRO A 6 -21.86 12.16 -36.05
CA PRO A 6 -20.65 11.46 -35.63
C PRO A 6 -20.91 10.71 -34.32
N ILE A 7 -20.72 9.40 -34.32
CA ILE A 7 -20.67 8.59 -33.10
C ILE A 7 -19.36 8.95 -32.41
N ILE A 8 -19.45 9.76 -31.35
CA ILE A 8 -18.34 10.00 -30.45
C ILE A 8 -18.15 8.72 -29.64
N PHE A 9 -17.15 7.92 -30.00
CA PHE A 9 -16.65 6.85 -29.13
C PHE A 9 -16.04 7.50 -27.89
N ILE A 10 -16.80 7.53 -26.80
CA ILE A 10 -16.23 7.75 -25.47
C ILE A 10 -15.47 6.48 -25.14
N LEU A 11 -14.15 6.51 -25.36
CA LEU A 11 -13.25 5.47 -24.85
C LEU A 11 -13.46 5.40 -23.33
N PRO A 12 -13.77 4.23 -22.76
CA PRO A 12 -13.86 4.10 -21.32
C PRO A 12 -12.51 4.50 -20.73
N PHE A 13 -12.54 5.35 -19.71
CA PHE A 13 -11.35 5.74 -18.94
C PHE A 13 -10.54 4.50 -18.61
N GLY A 14 -9.31 4.48 -19.10
CA GLY A 14 -8.44 3.31 -19.12
C GLY A 14 -8.34 2.63 -17.77
N ILE A 15 -8.72 1.39 -17.77
CA ILE A 15 -8.41 0.40 -16.75
C ILE A 15 -6.89 0.43 -16.55
N PHE A 16 -6.46 0.47 -15.30
CA PHE A 16 -5.05 0.30 -14.94
C PHE A 16 -4.52 -0.95 -15.61
N ALA A 17 -3.58 -0.80 -16.49
CA ALA A 17 -2.96 -1.90 -17.20
C ALA A 17 -1.44 -1.70 -17.12
N GLU A 18 -0.76 -2.58 -16.38
CA GLU A 18 0.70 -2.71 -16.31
C GLU A 18 1.47 -1.42 -15.96
N PHE A 19 2.74 -1.54 -15.68
CA PHE A 19 3.66 -0.40 -15.70
C PHE A 19 3.78 0.17 -17.12
N THR A 20 3.97 1.47 -17.22
CA THR A 20 4.28 2.04 -18.53
C THR A 20 5.55 1.42 -19.12
N PRO A 21 5.68 1.33 -20.46
CA PRO A 21 6.91 0.85 -21.08
C PRO A 21 8.16 1.60 -20.60
N HIS A 22 8.01 2.88 -20.28
CA HIS A 22 9.08 3.72 -19.76
C HIS A 22 9.54 3.28 -18.36
N PHE A 23 8.62 3.01 -17.43
CA PHE A 23 8.98 2.54 -16.08
C PHE A 23 9.50 1.10 -16.13
N ARG A 24 8.89 0.23 -16.97
CA ARG A 24 9.39 -1.13 -17.20
C ARG A 24 10.84 -1.13 -17.69
N LYS A 25 11.16 -0.27 -18.68
CA LYS A 25 12.53 -0.11 -19.16
C LYS A 25 13.48 0.33 -18.04
N PHE A 26 13.09 1.33 -17.25
CA PHE A 26 13.88 1.77 -16.09
C PHE A 26 14.14 0.62 -15.11
N LEU A 27 13.12 -0.17 -14.77
CA LEU A 27 13.26 -1.32 -13.87
C LEU A 27 14.25 -2.35 -14.44
N HIS A 28 14.10 -2.69 -15.73
CA HIS A 28 14.98 -3.64 -16.39
C HIS A 28 16.43 -3.15 -16.43
N ASP A 29 16.67 -1.92 -16.80
CA ASP A 29 18.01 -1.34 -16.94
C ASP A 29 18.70 -1.14 -15.59
N SER A 30 17.93 -0.80 -14.53
CA SER A 30 18.49 -0.52 -13.20
C SER A 30 18.63 -1.74 -12.30
N TYR A 31 17.73 -2.72 -12.44
CA TYR A 31 17.61 -3.85 -11.49
C TYR A 31 17.55 -5.23 -12.17
N GLY A 32 17.48 -5.28 -13.50
CA GLY A 32 17.39 -6.52 -14.27
C GLY A 32 15.99 -7.14 -14.32
N LEU A 33 15.85 -8.18 -15.15
CA LEU A 33 14.59 -8.83 -15.46
C LEU A 33 13.89 -9.41 -14.23
N ALA A 34 14.62 -10.04 -13.32
CA ALA A 34 14.04 -10.69 -12.15
C ALA A 34 13.25 -9.72 -11.24
N ILE A 35 13.76 -8.50 -11.04
CA ILE A 35 13.06 -7.47 -10.26
C ILE A 35 11.92 -6.87 -11.06
N THR A 36 12.09 -6.69 -12.36
CA THR A 36 11.03 -6.21 -13.26
C THR A 36 9.82 -7.15 -13.18
N ASP A 37 10.01 -8.45 -13.37
CA ASP A 37 8.95 -9.45 -13.31
C ASP A 37 8.30 -9.54 -11.92
N GLN A 38 9.14 -9.46 -10.86
CA GLN A 38 8.66 -9.47 -9.47
C GLN A 38 7.74 -8.27 -9.16
N LEU A 39 7.99 -7.11 -9.74
CA LEU A 39 7.21 -5.91 -9.49
C LEU A 39 6.01 -5.79 -10.45
N GLU A 40 6.17 -6.18 -11.70
CA GLU A 40 5.11 -6.08 -12.70
C GLU A 40 4.03 -7.12 -12.54
N ARG A 41 4.42 -8.37 -12.15
CA ARG A 41 3.49 -9.45 -11.84
C ARG A 41 2.61 -9.87 -13.02
N THR A 42 3.19 -9.94 -14.20
CA THR A 42 2.50 -10.43 -15.41
C THR A 42 1.94 -11.86 -15.25
N ASP A 43 2.51 -12.65 -14.32
CA ASP A 43 2.00 -13.95 -13.88
C ASP A 43 0.56 -13.90 -13.32
N LEU A 44 0.11 -12.71 -12.89
CA LEU A 44 -1.24 -12.46 -12.36
C LEU A 44 -2.14 -11.71 -13.34
N GLY A 45 -1.68 -11.44 -14.56
CA GLY A 45 -2.38 -10.72 -15.61
C GLY A 45 -2.07 -9.23 -15.68
N LEU A 46 -2.56 -8.58 -16.74
CA LEU A 46 -2.21 -7.20 -17.12
C LEU A 46 -2.57 -6.12 -16.09
N ASP A 47 -3.46 -6.38 -15.16
CA ASP A 47 -3.93 -5.47 -14.13
C ASP A 47 -3.28 -5.73 -12.74
N ALA A 48 -2.12 -6.41 -12.74
CA ALA A 48 -1.42 -6.78 -11.50
C ALA A 48 -0.46 -5.70 -10.98
N SER A 49 -0.20 -4.67 -11.77
CA SER A 49 0.60 -3.50 -11.41
C SER A 49 0.15 -2.26 -12.20
N PHE A 50 0.58 -1.08 -11.81
CA PHE A 50 0.38 0.17 -12.56
C PHE A 50 1.34 1.26 -12.10
N GLY A 51 1.54 2.24 -12.96
CA GLY A 51 2.34 3.44 -12.71
C GLY A 51 3.44 3.65 -13.75
N GLY A 52 4.00 4.85 -13.76
CA GLY A 52 5.13 5.23 -14.61
C GLY A 52 4.82 6.39 -15.53
N LYS A 53 5.89 7.06 -16.00
CA LYS A 53 5.84 8.12 -17.01
C LYS A 53 5.57 7.52 -18.39
N ASN A 54 5.08 8.36 -19.31
CA ASN A 54 4.98 7.99 -20.72
C ASN A 54 6.27 8.35 -21.49
N SER A 55 7.05 9.32 -21.00
CA SER A 55 8.32 9.77 -21.59
C SER A 55 9.19 10.49 -20.54
N ASP A 56 10.47 10.71 -20.88
CA ASP A 56 11.41 11.49 -20.06
C ASP A 56 10.96 12.95 -19.86
N SER A 57 10.24 13.51 -20.83
CA SER A 57 9.74 14.89 -20.75
C SER A 57 8.52 15.07 -19.85
N GLU A 58 7.92 13.99 -19.37
CA GLU A 58 6.76 14.08 -18.47
C GLU A 58 7.17 14.60 -17.08
N VAL A 59 6.66 15.77 -16.74
CA VAL A 59 6.95 16.44 -15.46
C VAL A 59 5.95 15.98 -14.40
N THR A 60 6.44 15.40 -13.32
CA THR A 60 5.64 15.09 -12.11
C THR A 60 5.38 16.36 -11.32
N ARG A 61 4.14 16.55 -10.87
CA ARG A 61 3.70 17.73 -10.08
C ARG A 61 3.42 17.38 -8.63
N ASN A 62 2.97 16.15 -8.40
CA ASN A 62 2.70 15.63 -7.06
C ASN A 62 3.76 14.59 -6.69
N GLN A 63 3.99 14.43 -5.40
CA GLN A 63 4.80 13.35 -4.87
C GLN A 63 4.18 12.00 -5.22
N ALA A 64 5.03 11.03 -5.57
CA ALA A 64 4.57 9.71 -5.96
C ALA A 64 3.93 8.96 -4.78
N VAL A 65 2.78 8.35 -5.02
CA VAL A 65 2.03 7.54 -4.04
C VAL A 65 2.13 6.07 -4.41
N ILE A 66 2.58 5.24 -3.49
CA ILE A 66 2.61 3.77 -3.61
C ILE A 66 1.43 3.20 -2.85
N LEU A 67 0.57 2.46 -3.55
CA LEU A 67 -0.62 1.82 -2.99
C LEU A 67 -0.31 0.35 -2.67
N VAL A 68 -0.60 -0.08 -1.43
CA VAL A 68 -0.31 -1.44 -0.93
C VAL A 68 -1.59 -2.10 -0.46
N HIS A 69 -2.07 -3.09 -1.22
CA HIS A 69 -3.33 -3.77 -0.97
C HIS A 69 -3.29 -4.74 0.24
N GLY A 70 -4.47 -5.19 0.67
CA GLY A 70 -4.65 -6.12 1.79
C GLY A 70 -4.52 -7.59 1.37
N ILE A 71 -4.74 -8.48 2.35
CA ILE A 71 -4.72 -9.94 2.17
C ILE A 71 -5.69 -10.37 1.06
N THR A 72 -5.30 -11.35 0.24
CA THR A 72 -6.09 -11.95 -0.85
C THR A 72 -6.57 -10.99 -1.93
N ASN A 73 -6.18 -9.73 -1.87
CA ASN A 73 -6.51 -8.75 -2.88
C ASN A 73 -5.51 -8.77 -4.06
N LYS A 74 -5.89 -8.09 -5.11
CA LYS A 74 -5.07 -7.64 -6.21
C LYS A 74 -4.95 -6.12 -6.12
N ILE A 75 -3.96 -5.52 -6.76
CA ILE A 75 -3.78 -4.06 -6.72
C ILE A 75 -5.00 -3.29 -7.27
N THR A 76 -5.81 -3.92 -8.10
CA THR A 76 -7.09 -3.39 -8.59
C THR A 76 -8.09 -3.03 -7.47
N ARG A 77 -7.90 -3.57 -6.24
CA ARG A 77 -8.66 -3.12 -5.06
C ARG A 77 -8.50 -1.62 -4.81
N PHE A 78 -7.38 -1.04 -5.26
CA PHE A 78 -7.10 0.40 -5.17
C PHE A 78 -7.54 1.21 -6.40
N ALA A 79 -8.26 0.63 -7.36
CA ALA A 79 -8.70 1.34 -8.57
C ALA A 79 -9.52 2.60 -8.22
N GLY A 80 -10.40 2.52 -7.22
CA GLY A 80 -11.17 3.67 -6.72
C GLY A 80 -10.27 4.78 -6.17
N ALA A 81 -9.27 4.43 -5.34
CA ALA A 81 -8.34 5.40 -4.76
C ALA A 81 -7.46 6.05 -5.83
N ALA A 82 -6.92 5.26 -6.75
CA ALA A 82 -6.09 5.77 -7.83
C ALA A 82 -6.89 6.68 -8.78
N ASN A 83 -8.12 6.31 -9.16
CA ASN A 83 -9.00 7.17 -9.95
C ASN A 83 -9.35 8.46 -9.22
N TYR A 84 -9.59 8.38 -7.91
CA TYR A 84 -9.83 9.56 -7.10
C TYR A 84 -8.62 10.50 -7.10
N LEU A 85 -7.40 10.00 -6.87
CA LEU A 85 -6.18 10.80 -6.93
C LEU A 85 -6.01 11.45 -8.31
N LYS A 86 -6.23 10.69 -9.39
CA LYS A 86 -6.19 11.23 -10.76
C LYS A 86 -7.22 12.33 -10.98
N SER A 87 -8.44 12.20 -10.45
CA SER A 87 -9.45 13.25 -10.50
C SER A 87 -9.05 14.52 -9.74
N LYS A 88 -8.04 14.43 -8.87
CA LYS A 88 -7.46 15.54 -8.09
C LYS A 88 -6.12 16.03 -8.64
N GLY A 89 -5.78 15.66 -9.88
CA GLY A 89 -4.63 16.18 -10.62
C GLY A 89 -3.37 15.30 -10.56
N TYR A 90 -3.42 14.12 -9.92
CA TYR A 90 -2.33 13.15 -10.00
C TYR A 90 -2.26 12.53 -11.41
N GLN A 91 -1.06 12.28 -11.90
CA GLN A 91 -0.80 11.62 -13.18
C GLN A 91 -0.52 10.12 -12.98
N ASN A 92 -0.45 9.36 -14.08
CA ASN A 92 -0.01 7.95 -14.02
C ASN A 92 1.40 7.80 -13.47
N SER A 93 2.27 8.77 -13.72
CA SER A 93 3.64 8.88 -13.22
C SER A 93 3.73 9.18 -11.71
N GLU A 94 2.60 9.39 -11.04
CA GLU A 94 2.53 9.79 -9.63
C GLU A 94 1.74 8.80 -8.76
N VAL A 95 1.14 7.75 -9.37
CA VAL A 95 0.37 6.73 -8.63
C VAL A 95 0.84 5.35 -9.05
N TYR A 96 1.37 4.59 -8.09
CA TYR A 96 2.02 3.31 -8.32
C TYR A 96 1.38 2.20 -7.48
N GLY A 97 1.43 0.99 -8.00
CA GLY A 97 1.03 -0.19 -7.24
C GLY A 97 1.49 -1.49 -7.88
N THR A 98 1.71 -2.48 -7.05
CA THR A 98 2.02 -3.87 -7.44
C THR A 98 1.24 -4.86 -6.59
N THR A 99 0.87 -5.99 -7.15
CA THR A 99 0.18 -7.07 -6.43
C THR A 99 1.20 -7.93 -5.71
N TRP A 100 1.24 -7.87 -4.37
CA TRP A 100 1.96 -8.84 -3.57
C TRP A 100 1.14 -10.12 -3.37
N GLY A 101 1.79 -11.23 -3.07
CA GLY A 101 1.11 -12.52 -2.94
C GLY A 101 0.65 -13.07 -4.28
N ASP A 102 -0.48 -13.78 -4.29
CA ASP A 102 -0.98 -14.52 -5.44
C ASP A 102 -2.39 -14.09 -5.90
N ALA A 103 -2.79 -12.87 -5.56
CA ALA A 103 -4.10 -12.30 -5.91
C ALA A 103 -5.29 -13.12 -5.37
N GLY A 104 -5.13 -13.77 -4.21
CA GLY A 104 -6.18 -14.52 -3.54
C GLY A 104 -6.37 -15.97 -4.02
N ARG A 105 -5.40 -16.53 -4.75
CA ARG A 105 -5.40 -17.97 -5.07
C ARG A 105 -5.23 -18.84 -3.82
N THR A 106 -4.38 -18.40 -2.88
CA THR A 106 -4.25 -19.03 -1.56
C THR A 106 -5.45 -18.64 -0.68
N PRO A 107 -6.15 -19.62 -0.07
CA PRO A 107 -7.23 -19.32 0.88
C PRO A 107 -6.78 -18.38 2.00
N VAL A 108 -7.65 -17.44 2.39
CA VAL A 108 -7.32 -16.39 3.35
C VAL A 108 -6.68 -16.89 4.64
N GLY A 109 -7.17 -18.01 5.20
CA GLY A 109 -6.63 -18.60 6.44
C GLY A 109 -5.22 -19.18 6.31
N LEU A 110 -4.68 -19.33 5.10
CA LEU A 110 -3.35 -19.89 4.84
C LEU A 110 -2.31 -18.82 4.42
N VAL A 111 -2.74 -17.57 4.23
CA VAL A 111 -1.83 -16.47 3.88
C VAL A 111 -1.12 -15.94 5.12
N ASP A 112 0.18 -15.74 5.05
CA ASP A 112 0.98 -15.11 6.10
C ASP A 112 1.96 -14.09 5.52
N MET A 113 2.63 -13.29 6.37
CA MET A 113 3.49 -12.18 5.97
C MET A 113 4.91 -12.66 5.65
N LYS A 114 5.10 -13.22 4.45
CA LYS A 114 6.36 -13.82 3.98
C LYS A 114 7.42 -12.78 3.60
N CYS A 115 8.69 -13.17 3.75
CA CYS A 115 9.85 -12.39 3.32
C CYS A 115 9.77 -11.96 1.85
N SER A 116 9.30 -12.84 0.97
CA SER A 116 9.15 -12.54 -0.47
C SER A 116 8.23 -11.34 -0.73
N TYR A 117 7.13 -11.21 0.03
CA TYR A 117 6.21 -10.07 -0.07
C TYR A 117 6.85 -8.77 0.46
N VAL A 118 7.56 -8.87 1.58
CA VAL A 118 8.31 -7.76 2.16
C VAL A 118 9.38 -7.25 1.19
N LYS A 119 10.16 -8.17 0.58
CA LYS A 119 11.20 -7.84 -0.41
C LYS A 119 10.60 -7.16 -1.65
N GLN A 120 9.47 -7.64 -2.14
CA GLN A 120 8.76 -7.03 -3.28
C GLN A 120 8.34 -5.58 -2.98
N LEU A 121 7.68 -5.34 -1.84
CA LEU A 121 7.27 -4.00 -1.44
C LEU A 121 8.46 -3.07 -1.21
N ARG A 122 9.54 -3.60 -0.64
CA ARG A 122 10.79 -2.85 -0.44
C ARG A 122 11.43 -2.45 -1.78
N ALA A 123 11.51 -3.38 -2.73
CA ALA A 123 11.99 -3.10 -4.08
C ALA A 123 11.14 -2.05 -4.79
N MET A 124 9.80 -2.11 -4.64
CA MET A 124 8.89 -1.12 -5.20
C MET A 124 9.13 0.29 -4.64
N ILE A 125 9.30 0.44 -3.33
CA ILE A 125 9.59 1.73 -2.69
C ILE A 125 10.91 2.31 -3.22
N ILE A 126 11.97 1.50 -3.26
CA ILE A 126 13.29 1.94 -3.74
C ILE A 126 13.22 2.35 -5.21
N ALA A 127 12.58 1.52 -6.04
CA ALA A 127 12.47 1.78 -7.48
C ALA A 127 11.68 3.05 -7.80
N VAL A 128 10.52 3.26 -7.18
CA VAL A 128 9.69 4.45 -7.41
C VAL A 128 10.42 5.71 -6.93
N ARG A 129 11.04 5.66 -5.75
CA ARG A 129 11.85 6.77 -5.23
C ARG A 129 13.00 7.14 -6.18
N GLN A 130 13.72 6.15 -6.68
CA GLN A 130 14.83 6.39 -7.60
C GLN A 130 14.34 6.93 -8.96
N TYR A 131 13.24 6.38 -9.47
CA TYR A 131 12.65 6.79 -10.74
C TYR A 131 12.08 8.20 -10.73
N THR A 132 11.45 8.60 -9.62
CA THR A 132 10.84 9.94 -9.48
C THR A 132 11.82 10.99 -8.95
N GLY A 133 12.90 10.58 -8.31
CA GLY A 133 13.92 11.46 -7.72
C GLY A 133 13.50 12.16 -6.43
N THR A 134 12.29 11.88 -5.89
CA THR A 134 11.74 12.49 -4.67
C THR A 134 11.38 11.44 -3.64
N GLN A 135 11.12 11.83 -2.38
CA GLN A 135 10.46 10.94 -1.43
C GLN A 135 9.13 10.45 -2.00
N VAL A 136 8.59 9.39 -1.41
CA VAL A 136 7.31 8.80 -1.82
C VAL A 136 6.33 8.77 -0.65
N ASP A 137 5.04 8.77 -0.96
CA ASP A 137 3.98 8.45 -0.02
C ASP A 137 3.59 6.98 -0.13
N VAL A 138 3.20 6.37 0.98
CA VAL A 138 2.71 5.00 1.02
C VAL A 138 1.34 4.96 1.65
N ILE A 139 0.32 4.50 0.91
CA ILE A 139 -1.01 4.18 1.46
C ILE A 139 -1.14 2.66 1.51
N ALA A 140 -1.22 2.13 2.72
CA ALA A 140 -1.26 0.70 2.95
C ALA A 140 -2.54 0.27 3.68
N TYR A 141 -3.22 -0.76 3.16
CA TYR A 141 -4.51 -1.23 3.61
C TYR A 141 -4.44 -2.61 4.26
N SER A 142 -5.13 -2.79 5.39
CA SER A 142 -5.33 -4.09 6.03
C SER A 142 -3.98 -4.78 6.36
N MET A 143 -3.77 -6.05 5.98
CA MET A 143 -2.49 -6.77 6.13
C MET A 143 -1.35 -6.14 5.30
N GLY A 144 -1.64 -5.34 4.29
CA GLY A 144 -0.64 -4.58 3.54
C GLY A 144 0.10 -3.56 4.42
N ALA A 145 -0.54 -3.03 5.47
CA ALA A 145 0.09 -2.06 6.37
C ALA A 145 1.27 -2.66 7.17
N PRO A 146 1.14 -3.77 7.91
CA PRO A 146 2.29 -4.39 8.58
C PRO A 146 3.35 -4.89 7.59
N LEU A 147 2.98 -5.37 6.39
CA LEU A 147 3.94 -5.75 5.35
C LEU A 147 4.77 -4.55 4.87
N ALA A 148 4.11 -3.43 4.55
CA ALA A 148 4.80 -2.21 4.13
C ALA A 148 5.67 -1.63 5.26
N ARG A 149 5.20 -1.66 6.50
CA ARG A 149 5.99 -1.26 7.67
C ARG A 149 7.26 -2.09 7.79
N LYS A 150 7.19 -3.42 7.61
CA LYS A 150 8.38 -4.28 7.61
C LYS A 150 9.31 -3.98 6.43
N ALA A 151 8.77 -3.72 5.25
CA ALA A 151 9.56 -3.32 4.09
C ALA A 151 10.36 -2.04 4.33
N ILE A 152 9.77 -1.08 5.05
CA ILE A 152 10.43 0.19 5.43
C ILE A 152 11.44 -0.04 6.56
N LEU A 153 11.09 -0.79 7.60
CA LEU A 153 11.96 -1.07 8.74
C LEU A 153 13.27 -1.75 8.33
N GLY A 154 13.20 -2.68 7.37
CA GLY A 154 14.38 -3.45 6.97
C GLY A 154 14.82 -4.47 8.00
N GLY A 155 16.13 -4.56 8.26
CA GLY A 155 16.72 -5.55 9.16
C GLY A 155 16.68 -6.98 8.58
N GLN A 156 16.23 -7.96 9.35
CA GLN A 156 16.11 -9.36 8.91
C GLN A 156 14.65 -9.77 8.71
N CYS A 157 14.39 -10.62 7.72
CA CYS A 157 13.11 -11.32 7.58
C CYS A 157 12.88 -12.26 8.76
N VAL A 158 11.64 -12.32 9.23
CA VAL A 158 11.27 -13.13 10.40
C VAL A 158 11.23 -14.63 10.08
N ASP A 159 10.81 -14.97 8.85
CA ASP A 159 10.67 -16.35 8.38
C ASP A 159 11.99 -16.95 7.84
N THR A 160 12.70 -16.22 6.99
CA THR A 160 13.88 -16.75 6.27
C THR A 160 15.21 -16.32 6.87
N ARG A 161 15.22 -15.29 7.72
CA ARG A 161 16.45 -14.63 8.24
C ARG A 161 17.28 -13.91 7.18
N GLU A 162 16.78 -13.77 5.98
CA GLU A 162 17.41 -12.96 4.94
C GLU A 162 17.55 -11.51 5.36
N ILE A 163 18.65 -10.87 4.98
CA ILE A 163 18.91 -9.46 5.27
C ILE A 163 18.17 -8.58 4.26
N LEU A 164 17.35 -7.69 4.77
CA LEU A 164 16.60 -6.69 3.97
C LEU A 164 17.40 -5.40 3.75
N GLY A 165 18.40 -5.13 4.58
CA GLY A 165 19.16 -3.87 4.59
C GLY A 165 18.64 -2.84 5.60
N PRO A 166 19.14 -1.60 5.56
CA PRO A 166 18.81 -0.54 6.52
C PRO A 166 17.37 -0.04 6.34
N PRO A 167 16.82 0.71 7.31
CA PRO A 167 15.52 1.36 7.17
C PRO A 167 15.43 2.26 5.92
N LEU A 168 14.24 2.35 5.33
CA LEU A 168 13.94 3.24 4.21
C LEU A 168 13.24 4.54 4.66
N THR A 169 13.25 4.86 5.93
CA THR A 169 12.56 6.01 6.54
C THR A 169 12.74 7.30 5.75
N GLU A 170 13.99 7.61 5.38
CA GLU A 170 14.34 8.83 4.64
C GLU A 170 13.79 8.87 3.20
N LEU A 171 13.29 7.76 2.69
CA LEU A 171 12.68 7.68 1.36
C LEU A 171 11.17 7.96 1.39
N ILE A 172 10.57 7.96 2.60
CA ILE A 172 9.12 8.08 2.80
C ILE A 172 8.80 9.42 3.43
N ASP A 173 7.98 10.22 2.75
CA ASP A 173 7.41 11.43 3.34
C ASP A 173 6.21 11.06 4.23
N THR A 174 5.18 10.47 3.65
CA THR A 174 4.00 10.07 4.41
C THR A 174 3.73 8.57 4.32
N PHE A 175 3.57 7.93 5.48
CA PHE A 175 3.01 6.60 5.60
C PHE A 175 1.59 6.67 6.16
N LEU A 176 0.61 6.22 5.38
CA LEU A 176 -0.79 6.16 5.79
C LEU A 176 -1.29 4.71 5.87
N SER A 177 -1.66 4.30 7.07
CA SER A 177 -2.29 3.01 7.36
C SER A 177 -3.81 3.14 7.36
N VAL A 178 -4.49 2.47 6.43
CA VAL A 178 -5.97 2.44 6.35
C VAL A 178 -6.45 1.06 6.77
N ALA A 179 -7.26 0.98 7.83
CA ALA A 179 -7.73 -0.29 8.40
C ALA A 179 -6.58 -1.29 8.65
N GLY A 180 -5.40 -0.79 9.03
CA GLY A 180 -4.18 -1.60 9.10
C GLY A 180 -4.15 -2.57 10.27
N ALA A 181 -3.73 -3.81 10.02
CA ALA A 181 -3.56 -4.86 11.02
C ALA A 181 -2.24 -4.70 11.81
N ASN A 182 -1.93 -3.47 12.24
CA ASN A 182 -0.62 -3.11 12.80
C ASN A 182 -0.27 -3.82 14.11
N TYR A 183 -1.27 -4.25 14.86
CA TYR A 183 -1.13 -5.03 16.10
C TYR A 183 -1.91 -6.35 16.03
N GLY A 184 -2.14 -6.88 14.82
CA GLY A 184 -2.79 -8.15 14.60
C GLY A 184 -4.25 -8.05 14.18
N SER A 185 -5.03 -9.09 14.50
CA SER A 185 -6.46 -9.15 14.25
C SER A 185 -7.18 -9.76 15.44
N ALA A 186 -8.37 -9.26 15.74
CA ALA A 186 -9.26 -9.85 16.74
C ALA A 186 -9.69 -11.28 16.35
N LEU A 187 -9.69 -11.61 15.08
CA LEU A 187 -9.97 -12.97 14.60
C LEU A 187 -8.83 -13.96 14.88
N CYS A 188 -7.64 -13.46 15.21
CA CYS A 188 -6.45 -14.25 15.49
C CYS A 188 -6.10 -14.34 16.99
N ILE A 189 -7.09 -14.21 17.89
CA ILE A 189 -6.89 -14.35 19.36
C ILE A 189 -6.40 -15.76 19.70
N VAL A 190 -6.93 -16.78 19.02
CA VAL A 190 -6.45 -18.16 19.14
C VAL A 190 -5.44 -18.41 18.02
N PRO A 191 -4.17 -18.66 18.35
CA PRO A 191 -3.16 -18.91 17.34
C PRO A 191 -3.33 -20.29 16.71
N VAL A 192 -2.99 -20.38 15.42
CA VAL A 192 -2.88 -21.65 14.69
C VAL A 192 -1.43 -21.86 14.23
N PRO A 193 -0.98 -23.12 14.00
CA PRO A 193 0.42 -23.38 13.67
C PRO A 193 0.91 -22.73 12.37
N VAL A 194 0.03 -22.55 11.39
CA VAL A 194 0.34 -22.02 10.04
C VAL A 194 -0.70 -21.01 9.58
N GLY A 195 -0.35 -20.22 8.56
CA GLY A 195 -1.27 -19.29 7.90
C GLY A 195 -1.50 -18.01 8.69
N THR A 196 -2.65 -17.38 8.47
CA THR A 196 -2.92 -15.98 8.86
C THR A 196 -2.85 -15.71 10.36
N CYS A 197 -3.18 -16.68 11.20
CA CYS A 197 -3.18 -16.52 12.66
C CYS A 197 -1.97 -17.18 13.37
N ASN A 198 -0.89 -17.50 12.65
CA ASN A 198 0.30 -18.10 13.26
C ASN A 198 1.09 -17.08 14.10
N ARG A 199 1.93 -17.59 15.03
CA ARG A 199 2.76 -16.77 15.91
C ARG A 199 4.10 -16.32 15.33
N ARG A 200 4.44 -16.71 14.11
CA ARG A 200 5.71 -16.30 13.48
C ARG A 200 5.50 -15.13 12.53
N THR A 201 4.70 -15.31 11.50
CA THR A 201 4.46 -14.37 10.40
C THR A 201 2.98 -14.03 10.22
N GLY A 202 2.14 -14.42 11.17
CA GLY A 202 0.69 -14.20 11.12
C GLY A 202 0.25 -12.93 11.85
N LEU A 203 -1.08 -12.77 11.94
CA LEU A 203 -1.77 -11.66 12.60
C LEU A 203 -2.15 -11.99 14.06
N HIS A 204 -1.61 -13.07 14.65
CA HIS A 204 -1.69 -13.22 16.12
C HIS A 204 -0.90 -12.06 16.75
N CYS A 205 -1.47 -11.41 17.77
CA CYS A 205 -0.89 -10.19 18.37
C CYS A 205 0.54 -10.39 18.91
N ASP A 206 0.91 -11.62 19.33
CA ASP A 206 2.25 -11.96 19.78
C ASP A 206 3.12 -12.58 18.67
N SER A 207 2.73 -12.44 17.39
CA SER A 207 3.58 -12.96 16.33
C SER A 207 4.93 -12.23 16.30
N SER A 208 5.99 -12.98 16.01
CA SER A 208 7.34 -12.43 15.93
C SER A 208 7.42 -11.29 14.89
N PHE A 209 6.63 -11.38 13.82
CA PHE A 209 6.56 -10.33 12.81
C PHE A 209 5.99 -9.02 13.36
N LEU A 210 4.87 -9.10 14.10
CA LEU A 210 4.24 -7.91 14.70
C LEU A 210 5.08 -7.33 15.83
N GLN A 211 5.77 -8.20 16.61
CA GLN A 211 6.72 -7.73 17.63
C GLN A 211 7.87 -6.96 16.98
N ASP A 212 8.46 -7.50 15.91
CA ASP A 212 9.57 -6.88 15.20
C ASP A 212 9.22 -5.47 14.70
N ILE A 213 8.10 -5.30 13.98
CA ILE A 213 7.68 -3.99 13.46
C ILE A 213 7.18 -3.01 14.54
N ASN A 214 6.89 -3.47 15.74
CA ASN A 214 6.38 -2.63 16.85
C ASN A 214 7.42 -2.39 17.96
N ASN A 215 8.61 -2.99 17.87
CA ASN A 215 9.72 -2.75 18.80
C ASN A 215 10.35 -1.37 18.59
N GLN A 216 10.28 -0.84 17.39
CA GLN A 216 10.78 0.48 17.03
C GLN A 216 9.61 1.41 16.64
N GLN A 217 9.78 2.72 16.83
CA GLN A 217 8.77 3.72 16.49
C GLN A 217 9.34 4.75 15.53
N LYS A 218 8.46 5.43 14.80
CA LYS A 218 8.80 6.56 13.91
C LYS A 218 9.77 6.22 12.78
N TYR A 219 9.75 4.98 12.32
CA TYR A 219 10.60 4.57 11.18
C TYR A 219 9.83 4.52 9.86
N GLU A 220 8.51 4.64 9.89
CA GLU A 220 7.66 4.46 8.71
C GLU A 220 7.78 5.62 7.70
N GLY A 221 8.24 6.79 8.13
CA GLY A 221 8.42 7.98 7.31
C GLY A 221 8.43 9.26 8.16
N SER A 222 8.50 10.41 7.51
CA SER A 222 8.47 11.72 8.17
C SER A 222 7.11 11.98 8.83
N ASN A 223 6.02 11.57 8.19
CA ASN A 223 4.64 11.69 8.66
C ASN A 223 3.97 10.32 8.68
N VAL A 224 3.40 9.93 9.81
CA VAL A 224 2.80 8.61 10.01
C VAL A 224 1.37 8.74 10.50
N PHE A 225 0.40 8.29 9.69
CA PHE A 225 -1.02 8.42 10.00
C PHE A 225 -1.75 7.08 9.97
N SER A 226 -2.88 7.02 10.68
CA SER A 226 -3.77 5.87 10.69
C SER A 226 -5.23 6.30 10.52
N ILE A 227 -5.99 5.61 9.67
CA ILE A 227 -7.46 5.71 9.58
C ILE A 227 -8.02 4.35 9.95
N PHE A 228 -8.93 4.31 10.93
CA PHE A 228 -9.54 3.07 11.41
C PHE A 228 -10.97 3.30 11.93
N SER A 229 -11.71 2.21 12.17
CA SER A 229 -13.08 2.24 12.66
C SER A 229 -13.27 1.33 13.87
N THR A 230 -14.25 1.69 14.70
CA THR A 230 -14.73 0.82 15.79
C THR A 230 -15.59 -0.34 15.29
N ALA A 231 -16.11 -0.25 14.07
CA ALA A 231 -16.98 -1.24 13.43
C ALA A 231 -16.25 -2.11 12.39
N ASP A 232 -14.92 -2.11 12.39
CA ASP A 232 -14.13 -2.97 11.51
C ASP A 232 -14.32 -4.45 11.89
N GLU A 233 -14.99 -5.21 11.04
CA GLU A 233 -15.36 -6.61 11.30
C GLU A 233 -14.28 -7.61 10.90
N LYS A 234 -13.34 -7.22 10.01
CA LYS A 234 -12.31 -8.14 9.48
C LYS A 234 -11.07 -8.22 10.36
N ILE A 235 -10.61 -7.10 10.90
CA ILE A 235 -9.47 -7.12 11.82
C ILE A 235 -9.90 -6.84 13.27
N GLY A 236 -11.07 -6.25 13.46
CA GLY A 236 -11.58 -5.80 14.76
C GLY A 236 -10.97 -4.48 15.22
N PHE A 237 -11.54 -3.93 16.29
CA PHE A 237 -11.06 -2.68 16.89
C PHE A 237 -9.91 -2.90 17.89
N ARG A 238 -9.98 -3.98 18.69
CA ARG A 238 -9.01 -4.29 19.74
C ARG A 238 -8.57 -5.75 19.69
N SER A 239 -7.30 -5.97 19.94
CA SER A 239 -6.72 -7.29 20.17
C SER A 239 -5.64 -7.18 21.23
N CYS A 240 -5.48 -8.22 22.07
CA CYS A 240 -4.46 -8.29 23.11
C CYS A 240 -4.37 -7.01 23.97
N GLY A 241 -5.52 -6.50 24.39
CA GLY A 241 -5.61 -5.35 25.29
C GLY A 241 -5.39 -3.98 24.67
N ARG A 242 -5.13 -3.88 23.34
CA ARG A 242 -4.85 -2.60 22.67
C ARG A 242 -5.66 -2.40 21.38
N PRO A 243 -5.85 -1.14 20.91
CA PRO A 243 -6.34 -0.88 19.56
C PRO A 243 -5.38 -1.48 18.52
N ILE A 244 -5.97 -2.03 17.43
CA ILE A 244 -5.22 -2.77 16.40
C ILE A 244 -4.52 -1.85 15.40
N SER A 245 -5.22 -0.80 14.94
CA SER A 245 -4.80 -0.06 13.75
C SER A 245 -3.92 1.17 14.01
N PRO A 246 -4.08 1.95 15.08
CA PRO A 246 -3.27 3.15 15.28
C PRO A 246 -1.81 2.78 15.56
N ILE A 247 -0.88 3.38 14.80
CA ILE A 247 0.56 3.15 14.93
C ILE A 247 1.08 3.96 16.12
N ARG A 248 1.75 3.29 17.05
CA ARG A 248 2.37 3.93 18.22
C ARG A 248 3.52 4.84 17.79
N GLY A 249 3.50 6.07 18.30
CA GLY A 249 4.50 7.09 17.92
C GLY A 249 4.22 7.76 16.57
N GLY A 250 3.11 7.41 15.90
CA GLY A 250 2.71 8.09 14.67
C GLY A 250 2.33 9.56 14.88
N THR A 251 2.33 10.32 13.81
CA THR A 251 2.00 11.76 13.78
C THR A 251 0.54 12.01 14.19
N GLY A 252 -0.37 11.11 13.79
CA GLY A 252 -1.78 11.23 14.15
C GLY A 252 -2.66 10.12 13.59
N TYR A 253 -3.94 10.22 13.92
CA TYR A 253 -4.93 9.27 13.40
C TYR A 253 -6.31 9.89 13.30
N VAL A 254 -7.16 9.27 12.48
CA VAL A 254 -8.60 9.53 12.45
C VAL A 254 -9.36 8.24 12.73
N LYS A 255 -10.11 8.26 13.81
CA LYS A 255 -11.08 7.21 14.14
C LYS A 255 -12.41 7.52 13.47
N LYS A 256 -12.98 6.55 12.79
CA LYS A 256 -14.31 6.57 12.25
C LYS A 256 -15.23 5.65 13.06
N ASP A 257 -16.49 6.00 13.14
CA ASP A 257 -17.51 5.16 13.76
C ASP A 257 -18.44 4.62 12.69
N GLY A 258 -18.85 3.35 12.80
CA GLY A 258 -19.84 2.72 11.93
C GLY A 258 -19.37 2.30 10.52
N LEU A 259 -18.13 2.60 10.12
CA LEU A 259 -17.59 2.11 8.85
C LEU A 259 -17.04 0.70 9.02
N ASN A 260 -17.44 -0.23 8.17
CA ASN A 260 -16.84 -1.54 8.08
C ASN A 260 -15.44 -1.48 7.43
N HIS A 261 -14.75 -2.62 7.39
CA HIS A 261 -13.38 -2.72 6.89
C HIS A 261 -13.20 -2.16 5.47
N ASP A 262 -14.07 -2.57 4.53
CA ASP A 262 -13.99 -2.14 3.14
C ASP A 262 -14.45 -0.68 2.97
N GLN A 263 -15.48 -0.26 3.69
CA GLN A 263 -15.93 1.13 3.70
C GLN A 263 -14.87 2.11 4.18
N LEU A 264 -14.00 1.70 5.12
CA LEU A 264 -12.86 2.52 5.53
C LEU A 264 -11.95 2.87 4.35
N MET A 265 -11.67 1.90 3.49
CA MET A 265 -10.86 2.14 2.29
C MET A 265 -11.60 3.04 1.29
N ASP A 266 -12.86 2.72 1.00
CA ASP A 266 -13.59 3.30 -0.13
C ASP A 266 -14.20 4.68 0.20
N SER A 267 -14.62 4.92 1.44
CA SER A 267 -15.33 6.14 1.85
C SER A 267 -14.40 7.23 2.41
N THR A 268 -13.10 6.95 2.61
CA THR A 268 -12.18 7.92 3.19
C THR A 268 -11.18 8.52 2.20
N LEU A 269 -11.41 8.37 0.89
CA LEU A 269 -10.49 8.84 -0.15
C LEU A 269 -10.11 10.33 -0.02
N PRO A 270 -11.04 11.27 0.28
CA PRO A 270 -10.66 12.66 0.52
C PRO A 270 -9.70 12.82 1.71
N LEU A 271 -9.93 12.07 2.78
CA LEU A 271 -9.10 12.08 3.98
C LEU A 271 -7.71 11.47 3.70
N GLN A 272 -7.66 10.37 2.94
CA GLN A 272 -6.40 9.75 2.50
C GLN A 272 -5.55 10.76 1.72
N ARG A 273 -6.16 11.43 0.73
CA ARG A 273 -5.48 12.50 -0.02
C ARG A 273 -5.02 13.64 0.88
N ASN A 274 -5.83 14.10 1.81
CA ASN A 274 -5.44 15.19 2.70
C ASN A 274 -4.19 14.84 3.52
N PHE A 275 -4.07 13.61 3.99
CA PHE A 275 -2.89 13.18 4.73
C PHE A 275 -1.62 13.20 3.88
N ILE A 276 -1.66 12.69 2.65
CA ILE A 276 -0.47 12.66 1.78
C ILE A 276 -0.16 14.02 1.15
N THR A 277 -1.11 14.95 1.09
CA THR A 277 -0.90 16.26 0.45
C THR A 277 -0.64 17.37 1.49
N TRP A 278 -1.30 17.29 2.63
CA TRP A 278 -1.31 18.38 3.62
C TRP A 278 -0.83 17.97 5.01
N HIS A 279 -0.47 16.70 5.19
CA HIS A 279 -0.09 16.10 6.49
C HIS A 279 -1.14 16.41 7.58
N SER A 280 -2.39 16.49 7.18
CA SER A 280 -3.51 16.93 8.02
C SER A 280 -4.82 16.26 7.59
N PRO A 281 -5.75 15.97 8.52
CA PRO A 281 -7.08 15.51 8.15
C PRO A 281 -7.94 16.59 7.46
N ARG A 282 -7.51 17.85 7.49
CA ARG A 282 -8.22 19.00 6.90
C ARG A 282 -7.31 19.74 5.94
N ILE A 283 -7.89 20.33 4.89
CA ILE A 283 -7.17 21.26 4.03
C ILE A 283 -6.79 22.50 4.87
N PRO A 284 -5.52 22.93 4.87
CA PRO A 284 -5.12 24.13 5.56
C PRO A 284 -5.88 25.37 5.05
N LYS A 285 -6.30 26.26 5.95
CA LYS A 285 -7.11 27.45 5.62
C LYS A 285 -6.46 28.39 4.60
N HIS A 286 -5.15 28.30 4.41
CA HIS A 286 -4.40 29.13 3.45
C HIS A 286 -4.55 28.69 2.00
N PHE A 287 -5.21 27.55 1.74
CA PHE A 287 -5.44 26.97 0.42
C PHE A 287 -6.93 26.85 0.04
N VAL A 288 -7.80 27.55 0.78
CA VAL A 288 -9.25 27.63 0.51
C VAL A 288 -9.58 29.03 0.02
#